data_eaf52d8be8155b8544cdbc99e8de5f14
#
_entry.id   eaf52d8be8155b8544cdbc99e8de5f14
#
_cell.length_a   1.000
_cell.length_b   1.000
_cell.length_c   1.000
_cell.angle_alpha   90.00
_cell.angle_beta   90.00
_cell.angle_gamma   90.00
#
_symmetry.space_group_name_H-M   'P 1'
#
loop_
_entity.id
_entity.type
_entity.pdbx_description
1 polymer ?
#
loop_
_entity_poly.entity_id
_entity_poly.type
_entity_poly.pdbx_seq_one_letter_code
_entity_poly.pdbx_strand_id
1 'polypeptide(L)'
;LEDSGVELVLNCNVGEDISFDAIRGKHDAVLIATGVYKTRDLEGPGSGSTGIERAIDYLTVSNKLNFGDTEPEYEDGSLNAAGKKVVVIGGGDTAMDCVRTAIRQGATSVKCLYRRDRANMPGSQREVQNAEEEGVEFVWLAAPKGFVGDPVTGVMVQQMRLGAPDVSGRRAPEVIEGADYVEEADLVIKALGFEAEDLPKLWDTDGL
;
A
#
# COMPACT_ATOMS: atom_id res chain seq x y z
N LEU A 1 -3.72 -24.01 15.26
CA LEU A 1 -4.46 -23.24 16.29
C LEU A 1 -5.50 -24.09 16.98
N GLU A 2 -6.35 -24.83 16.25
CA GLU A 2 -7.36 -25.73 16.82
C GLU A 2 -6.74 -26.78 17.75
N ASP A 3 -5.62 -27.39 17.37
CA ASP A 3 -4.87 -28.36 18.17
C ASP A 3 -4.31 -27.75 19.50
N SER A 4 -4.27 -26.43 19.58
CA SER A 4 -3.84 -25.70 20.77
C SER A 4 -4.99 -25.31 21.70
N GLY A 5 -6.21 -25.79 21.42
CA GLY A 5 -7.42 -25.47 22.19
C GLY A 5 -7.97 -24.07 21.95
N VAL A 6 -7.57 -23.41 20.84
CA VAL A 6 -8.09 -22.11 20.43
C VAL A 6 -9.40 -22.33 19.68
N GLU A 7 -10.48 -21.69 20.14
CA GLU A 7 -11.75 -21.63 19.44
C GLU A 7 -11.71 -20.50 18.41
N LEU A 8 -11.99 -20.82 17.14
CA LEU A 8 -12.08 -19.86 16.04
C LEU A 8 -13.53 -19.58 15.70
N VAL A 9 -13.98 -18.35 15.87
CA VAL A 9 -15.31 -17.88 15.46
C VAL A 9 -15.14 -17.08 14.16
N LEU A 10 -15.45 -17.73 13.04
CA LEU A 10 -15.32 -17.14 11.70
C LEU A 10 -16.63 -16.48 11.27
N ASN A 11 -16.55 -15.57 10.27
CA ASN A 11 -17.69 -14.83 9.71
C ASN A 11 -18.52 -14.12 10.80
N CYS A 12 -17.83 -13.55 11.80
CA CYS A 12 -18.45 -12.82 12.89
C CYS A 12 -17.84 -11.41 12.92
N ASN A 13 -18.65 -10.40 12.59
CA ASN A 13 -18.28 -9.00 12.62
C ASN A 13 -18.58 -8.39 13.98
N VAL A 14 -17.54 -7.95 14.68
CA VAL A 14 -17.69 -7.27 15.98
C VAL A 14 -18.32 -5.88 15.75
N GLY A 15 -19.37 -5.59 16.52
CA GLY A 15 -20.18 -4.38 16.36
C GLY A 15 -21.49 -4.61 15.59
N GLU A 16 -21.57 -5.66 14.77
CA GLU A 16 -22.77 -6.04 14.01
C GLU A 16 -23.34 -7.36 14.50
N ASP A 17 -22.59 -8.47 14.40
CA ASP A 17 -23.05 -9.81 14.81
C ASP A 17 -22.91 -10.03 16.31
N ILE A 18 -21.91 -9.44 16.93
CA ILE A 18 -21.67 -9.47 18.38
C ILE A 18 -21.15 -8.12 18.85
N SER A 19 -21.71 -7.59 19.94
CA SER A 19 -21.20 -6.35 20.51
C SER A 19 -19.84 -6.57 21.18
N PHE A 20 -18.97 -5.55 21.15
CA PHE A 20 -17.70 -5.58 21.86
C PHE A 20 -17.86 -5.78 23.37
N ASP A 21 -18.89 -5.19 23.97
CA ASP A 21 -19.21 -5.35 25.40
C ASP A 21 -19.62 -6.79 25.75
N ALA A 22 -20.27 -7.49 24.84
CA ALA A 22 -20.57 -8.91 25.05
C ALA A 22 -19.29 -9.77 25.04
N ILE A 23 -18.29 -9.41 24.23
CA ILE A 23 -16.96 -10.07 24.24
C ILE A 23 -16.25 -9.75 25.54
N ARG A 24 -16.19 -8.48 25.95
CA ARG A 24 -15.56 -8.07 27.22
C ARG A 24 -16.17 -8.77 28.44
N GLY A 25 -17.49 -8.92 28.45
CA GLY A 25 -18.20 -9.56 29.56
C GLY A 25 -17.97 -11.08 29.66
N LYS A 26 -17.48 -11.73 28.61
CA LYS A 26 -17.22 -13.17 28.57
C LYS A 26 -15.77 -13.55 28.88
N HIS A 27 -14.84 -12.61 28.81
CA HIS A 27 -13.40 -12.88 28.87
C HIS A 27 -12.70 -12.03 29.94
N ASP A 28 -11.69 -12.57 30.60
CA ASP A 28 -10.86 -11.88 31.57
C ASP A 28 -9.94 -10.83 30.93
N ALA A 29 -9.59 -11.02 29.66
CA ALA A 29 -8.82 -10.08 28.86
C ALA A 29 -9.19 -10.17 27.38
N VAL A 30 -9.14 -9.06 26.67
CA VAL A 30 -9.38 -9.00 25.23
C VAL A 30 -8.20 -8.31 24.56
N LEU A 31 -7.60 -8.97 23.58
CA LEU A 31 -6.58 -8.40 22.70
C LEU A 31 -7.24 -8.00 21.37
N ILE A 32 -7.16 -6.71 21.05
CA ILE A 32 -7.61 -6.16 19.76
C ILE A 32 -6.44 -6.23 18.79
N ALA A 33 -6.55 -7.03 17.74
CA ALA A 33 -5.52 -7.25 16.73
C ALA A 33 -6.11 -7.23 15.33
N THR A 34 -7.01 -6.29 15.05
CA THR A 34 -7.78 -6.18 13.81
C THR A 34 -6.96 -5.68 12.61
N GLY A 35 -5.78 -5.12 12.83
CA GLY A 35 -5.04 -4.41 11.79
C GLY A 35 -5.68 -3.06 11.44
N VAL A 36 -5.29 -2.52 10.28
CA VAL A 36 -5.81 -1.26 9.74
C VAL A 36 -6.06 -1.43 8.25
N TYR A 37 -7.26 -1.08 7.78
CA TYR A 37 -7.69 -1.25 6.39
C TYR A 37 -8.06 0.06 5.69
N LYS A 38 -8.19 1.17 6.43
CA LYS A 38 -8.46 2.48 5.85
C LYS A 38 -7.21 3.01 5.15
N THR A 39 -7.15 2.84 3.85
CA THR A 39 -6.02 3.29 3.04
C THR A 39 -5.96 4.81 2.96
N ARG A 40 -4.77 5.38 3.04
CA ARG A 40 -4.52 6.74 2.59
C ARG A 40 -4.59 6.79 1.08
N ASP A 41 -5.13 7.88 0.56
CA ASP A 41 -5.22 8.09 -0.88
C ASP A 41 -4.41 9.30 -1.35
N LEU A 42 -4.24 9.40 -2.64
CA LEU A 42 -3.64 10.51 -3.35
C LEU A 42 -4.67 11.10 -4.30
N GLU A 43 -5.12 12.29 -3.99
CA GLU A 43 -5.99 13.06 -4.85
C GLU A 43 -5.16 13.92 -5.81
N GLY A 44 -5.67 14.14 -7.01
CA GLY A 44 -5.01 14.95 -8.03
C GLY A 44 -5.54 14.67 -9.42
N PRO A 45 -5.02 15.38 -10.44
CA PRO A 45 -5.42 15.15 -11.82
C PRO A 45 -5.25 13.68 -12.21
N GLY A 46 -6.30 13.07 -12.77
CA GLY A 46 -6.27 11.68 -13.23
C GLY A 46 -6.32 10.61 -12.15
N SER A 47 -6.54 10.93 -10.86
CA SER A 47 -6.52 9.94 -9.77
C SER A 47 -7.60 8.85 -9.84
N GLY A 48 -8.66 9.06 -10.65
CA GLY A 48 -9.72 8.09 -10.90
C GLY A 48 -9.54 7.27 -12.19
N SER A 49 -8.41 7.38 -12.88
CA SER A 49 -8.18 6.63 -14.12
C SER A 49 -8.04 5.13 -13.86
N THR A 50 -8.51 4.33 -14.83
CA THR A 50 -8.34 2.87 -14.83
C THR A 50 -6.85 2.51 -14.79
N GLY A 51 -6.50 1.48 -14.01
CA GLY A 51 -5.12 1.03 -13.81
C GLY A 51 -4.38 1.77 -12.68
N ILE A 52 -5.12 2.50 -11.83
CA ILE A 52 -4.60 3.09 -10.58
C ILE A 52 -5.24 2.38 -9.40
N GLU A 53 -4.47 1.53 -8.74
CA GLU A 53 -4.98 0.56 -7.79
C GLU A 53 -4.42 0.79 -6.39
N ARG A 54 -5.13 0.31 -5.37
CA ARG A 54 -4.63 0.31 -3.98
C ARG A 54 -3.78 -0.92 -3.74
N ALA A 55 -2.70 -0.74 -2.99
CA ALA A 55 -1.81 -1.84 -2.61
C ALA A 55 -2.54 -3.01 -1.93
N ILE A 56 -3.52 -2.69 -1.07
CA ILE A 56 -4.27 -3.73 -0.35
C ILE A 56 -5.07 -4.63 -1.30
N ASP A 57 -5.71 -4.06 -2.31
CA ASP A 57 -6.51 -4.81 -3.28
C ASP A 57 -5.60 -5.69 -4.13
N TYR A 58 -4.51 -5.10 -4.66
CA TYR A 58 -3.51 -5.81 -5.45
C TYR A 58 -2.88 -7.01 -4.71
N LEU A 59 -2.45 -6.80 -3.45
CA LEU A 59 -1.84 -7.85 -2.65
C LEU A 59 -2.86 -8.89 -2.19
N THR A 60 -4.11 -8.50 -1.91
CA THR A 60 -5.18 -9.43 -1.53
C THR A 60 -5.47 -10.41 -2.67
N VAL A 61 -5.65 -9.90 -3.89
CA VAL A 61 -5.86 -10.74 -5.09
C VAL A 61 -4.67 -11.66 -5.30
N SER A 62 -3.43 -11.15 -5.25
CA SER A 62 -2.23 -11.98 -5.38
C SER A 62 -2.15 -13.08 -4.34
N ASN A 63 -2.52 -12.80 -3.08
CA ASN A 63 -2.50 -13.80 -2.01
C ASN A 63 -3.57 -14.88 -2.21
N LYS A 64 -4.78 -14.52 -2.59
CA LYS A 64 -5.86 -15.47 -2.86
C LYS A 64 -5.52 -16.43 -4.00
N LEU A 65 -4.90 -15.95 -5.08
CA LEU A 65 -4.38 -16.78 -6.16
C LEU A 65 -3.38 -17.83 -5.65
N ASN A 66 -2.50 -17.46 -4.71
CA ASN A 66 -1.55 -18.40 -4.12
C ASN A 66 -2.23 -19.50 -3.27
N PHE A 67 -3.46 -19.26 -2.79
CA PHE A 67 -4.30 -20.26 -2.14
C PHE A 67 -5.15 -21.09 -3.12
N GLY A 68 -5.09 -20.78 -4.42
CA GLY A 68 -5.80 -21.49 -5.47
C GLY A 68 -7.18 -20.92 -5.79
N ASP A 69 -7.50 -19.76 -5.29
CA ASP A 69 -8.74 -19.03 -5.61
C ASP A 69 -8.68 -18.48 -7.05
N THR A 70 -9.84 -18.27 -7.65
CA THR A 70 -9.99 -17.58 -8.94
C THR A 70 -10.39 -16.14 -8.67
N GLU A 71 -9.63 -15.19 -9.19
CA GLU A 71 -9.86 -13.76 -8.97
C GLU A 71 -10.09 -13.05 -10.32
N PRO A 72 -11.32 -12.58 -10.58
CA PRO A 72 -11.68 -11.95 -11.84
C PRO A 72 -10.79 -10.76 -12.23
N GLU A 73 -10.41 -9.94 -11.25
CA GLU A 73 -9.57 -8.76 -11.44
C GLU A 73 -8.12 -9.13 -11.83
N TYR A 74 -7.69 -10.34 -11.56
CA TYR A 74 -6.41 -10.84 -12.04
C TYR A 74 -6.54 -11.35 -13.48
N GLU A 75 -7.63 -12.04 -13.80
CA GLU A 75 -7.88 -12.63 -15.12
C GLU A 75 -8.12 -11.54 -16.18
N ASP A 76 -8.87 -10.49 -15.85
CA ASP A 76 -9.11 -9.34 -16.74
C ASP A 76 -7.90 -8.41 -16.85
N GLY A 77 -6.89 -8.59 -16.00
CA GLY A 77 -5.64 -7.86 -15.99
C GLY A 77 -5.67 -6.58 -15.16
N SER A 78 -6.76 -6.19 -14.52
CA SER A 78 -6.81 -4.95 -13.71
C SER A 78 -5.86 -5.00 -12.53
N LEU A 79 -5.79 -6.14 -11.81
CA LEU A 79 -4.87 -6.38 -10.70
C LEU A 79 -3.76 -7.39 -11.04
N ASN A 80 -3.25 -7.35 -12.26
CA ASN A 80 -2.19 -8.21 -12.77
C ASN A 80 -1.08 -7.37 -13.41
N ALA A 81 0.16 -7.56 -12.98
CA ALA A 81 1.32 -6.81 -13.45
C ALA A 81 2.01 -7.43 -14.68
N ALA A 82 1.59 -8.63 -15.12
CA ALA A 82 2.23 -9.33 -16.24
C ALA A 82 2.27 -8.48 -17.52
N GLY A 83 3.47 -8.31 -18.07
CA GLY A 83 3.70 -7.55 -19.30
C GLY A 83 3.56 -6.04 -19.19
N LYS A 84 3.33 -5.48 -18.00
CA LYS A 84 3.10 -4.05 -17.77
C LYS A 84 4.34 -3.33 -17.26
N LYS A 85 4.40 -2.01 -17.51
CA LYS A 85 5.24 -1.07 -16.77
C LYS A 85 4.52 -0.69 -15.48
N VAL A 86 5.08 -1.04 -14.34
CA VAL A 86 4.45 -0.83 -13.04
C VAL A 86 5.16 0.28 -12.28
N VAL A 87 4.38 1.21 -11.75
CA VAL A 87 4.87 2.23 -10.82
C VAL A 87 4.19 2.05 -9.47
N VAL A 88 4.99 1.80 -8.42
CA VAL A 88 4.51 1.73 -7.04
C VAL A 88 4.84 3.03 -6.33
N ILE A 89 3.86 3.66 -5.71
CA ILE A 89 4.00 4.92 -4.98
C ILE A 89 4.00 4.63 -3.48
N GLY A 90 5.16 4.75 -2.84
CA GLY A 90 5.30 4.53 -1.40
C GLY A 90 6.70 4.09 -1.01
N GLY A 91 6.93 3.92 0.29
CA GLY A 91 8.27 3.57 0.79
C GLY A 91 8.22 2.74 2.09
N GLY A 92 7.06 2.18 2.45
CA GLY A 92 6.91 1.23 3.55
C GLY A 92 7.02 -0.22 3.08
N ASP A 93 6.92 -1.16 4.02
CA ASP A 93 7.00 -2.60 3.73
C ASP A 93 5.91 -3.05 2.74
N THR A 94 4.70 -2.48 2.82
CA THR A 94 3.63 -2.73 1.82
C THR A 94 4.07 -2.38 0.39
N ALA A 95 4.85 -1.30 0.20
CA ALA A 95 5.39 -0.97 -1.11
C ALA A 95 6.43 -2.01 -1.57
N MET A 96 7.24 -2.53 -0.65
CA MET A 96 8.20 -3.60 -0.95
C MET A 96 7.49 -4.88 -1.37
N ASP A 97 6.41 -5.25 -0.71
CA ASP A 97 5.58 -6.38 -1.10
C ASP A 97 4.99 -6.18 -2.51
N CYS A 98 4.48 -4.98 -2.83
CA CYS A 98 3.91 -4.68 -4.14
C CYS A 98 4.97 -4.76 -5.26
N VAL A 99 6.14 -4.12 -5.11
CA VAL A 99 7.17 -4.13 -6.17
C VAL A 99 7.69 -5.53 -6.45
N ARG A 100 7.93 -6.32 -5.39
CA ARG A 100 8.42 -7.70 -5.54
C ARG A 100 7.34 -8.63 -6.12
N THR A 101 6.07 -8.43 -5.74
CA THR A 101 4.95 -9.15 -6.35
C THR A 101 4.84 -8.83 -7.83
N ALA A 102 4.97 -7.57 -8.24
CA ALA A 102 4.93 -7.16 -9.64
C ALA A 102 6.05 -7.79 -10.48
N ILE A 103 7.29 -7.84 -9.96
CA ILE A 103 8.40 -8.57 -10.61
C ILE A 103 8.04 -10.04 -10.82
N ARG A 104 7.54 -10.71 -9.78
CA ARG A 104 7.20 -12.14 -9.82
C ARG A 104 6.03 -12.46 -10.74
N GLN A 105 5.11 -11.52 -10.93
CA GLN A 105 4.03 -11.62 -11.91
C GLN A 105 4.49 -11.39 -13.36
N GLY A 106 5.75 -10.97 -13.58
CA GLY A 106 6.31 -10.78 -14.91
C GLY A 106 6.07 -9.38 -15.50
N ALA A 107 6.07 -8.35 -14.67
CA ALA A 107 6.11 -6.95 -15.14
C ALA A 107 7.33 -6.71 -16.03
N THR A 108 7.18 -5.88 -17.07
CA THR A 108 8.29 -5.52 -17.97
C THR A 108 9.27 -4.53 -17.34
N SER A 109 8.78 -3.71 -16.43
CA SER A 109 9.58 -2.86 -15.55
C SER A 109 8.81 -2.55 -14.28
N VAL A 110 9.51 -2.39 -13.16
CA VAL A 110 8.92 -2.00 -11.88
C VAL A 110 9.73 -0.86 -11.29
N LYS A 111 9.07 0.27 -11.05
CA LYS A 111 9.65 1.44 -10.41
C LYS A 111 8.95 1.75 -9.10
N CYS A 112 9.74 2.09 -8.07
CA CYS A 112 9.24 2.53 -6.78
C CYS A 112 9.51 4.02 -6.60
N LEU A 113 8.47 4.85 -6.62
CA LEU A 113 8.57 6.28 -6.39
C LEU A 113 8.52 6.58 -4.88
N TYR A 114 9.57 7.22 -4.38
CA TYR A 114 9.60 7.64 -2.99
C TYR A 114 10.08 9.09 -2.83
N ARG A 115 9.27 9.88 -2.09
CA ARG A 115 9.47 11.35 -1.95
C ARG A 115 10.70 11.77 -1.15
N ARG A 116 11.40 10.84 -0.49
CA ARG A 116 12.66 11.07 0.23
C ARG A 116 13.77 10.23 -0.38
N ASP A 117 14.92 10.25 0.26
CA ASP A 117 16.05 9.41 -0.09
C ASP A 117 15.97 8.03 0.60
N ARG A 118 16.91 7.15 0.24
CA ARG A 118 17.03 5.80 0.78
C ARG A 118 17.18 5.80 2.32
N ALA A 119 17.97 6.71 2.87
CA ALA A 119 18.24 6.78 4.30
C ALA A 119 17.01 7.12 5.14
N ASN A 120 16.04 7.81 4.55
CA ASN A 120 14.78 8.22 5.17
C ASN A 120 13.58 7.34 4.80
N MET A 121 13.83 6.21 4.13
CA MET A 121 12.78 5.25 3.78
C MET A 121 12.35 4.44 5.01
N PRO A 122 11.03 4.34 5.32
CA PRO A 122 10.56 3.61 6.50
C PRO A 122 10.59 2.10 6.34
N GLY A 123 10.59 1.58 5.11
CA GLY A 123 10.68 0.15 4.83
C GLY A 123 12.03 -0.44 5.27
N SER A 124 12.02 -1.72 5.56
CA SER A 124 13.22 -2.46 5.94
C SER A 124 14.31 -2.34 4.87
N GLN A 125 15.53 -1.92 5.24
CA GLN A 125 16.65 -1.83 4.30
C GLN A 125 16.98 -3.17 3.64
N ARG A 126 16.72 -4.28 4.32
CA ARG A 126 16.85 -5.62 3.76
C ARG A 126 15.85 -5.86 2.64
N GLU A 127 14.59 -5.45 2.83
CA GLU A 127 13.56 -5.61 1.78
C GLU A 127 13.83 -4.69 0.58
N VAL A 128 14.35 -3.49 0.82
CA VAL A 128 14.81 -2.60 -0.27
C VAL A 128 15.93 -3.27 -1.06
N GLN A 129 16.91 -3.85 -0.40
CA GLN A 129 18.01 -4.55 -1.07
C GLN A 129 17.49 -5.77 -1.85
N ASN A 130 16.63 -6.58 -1.26
CA ASN A 130 16.02 -7.73 -1.95
C ASN A 130 15.26 -7.27 -3.22
N ALA A 131 14.51 -6.17 -3.15
CA ALA A 131 13.80 -5.62 -4.29
C ALA A 131 14.75 -5.14 -5.40
N GLU A 132 15.85 -4.47 -5.05
CA GLU A 132 16.89 -4.08 -6.02
C GLU A 132 17.54 -5.30 -6.69
N GLU A 133 17.84 -6.35 -5.93
CA GLU A 133 18.40 -7.60 -6.45
C GLU A 133 17.42 -8.34 -7.38
N GLU A 134 16.11 -8.21 -7.14
CA GLU A 134 15.03 -8.72 -8.00
C GLU A 134 14.78 -7.85 -9.25
N GLY A 135 15.44 -6.68 -9.37
CA GLY A 135 15.37 -5.81 -10.56
C GLY A 135 14.45 -4.61 -10.43
N VAL A 136 14.00 -4.25 -9.23
CA VAL A 136 13.21 -3.03 -8.99
C VAL A 136 14.10 -1.79 -9.09
N GLU A 137 13.64 -0.78 -9.83
CA GLU A 137 14.27 0.54 -9.88
C GLU A 137 13.64 1.48 -8.84
N PHE A 138 14.46 2.02 -7.93
CA PHE A 138 14.00 3.04 -6.99
C PHE A 138 14.24 4.44 -7.52
N VAL A 139 13.16 5.22 -7.60
CA VAL A 139 13.19 6.64 -7.99
C VAL A 139 13.06 7.47 -6.72
N TRP A 140 14.21 7.84 -6.18
CA TRP A 140 14.30 8.61 -4.93
C TRP A 140 14.02 10.09 -5.17
N LEU A 141 13.55 10.78 -4.14
CA LEU A 141 13.24 12.21 -4.20
C LEU A 141 12.24 12.53 -5.31
N ALA A 142 11.24 11.68 -5.44
CA ALA A 142 10.20 11.75 -6.45
C ALA A 142 8.82 11.64 -5.79
N ALA A 143 7.95 12.62 -6.01
CA ALA A 143 6.59 12.63 -5.49
C ALA A 143 5.58 12.69 -6.64
N PRO A 144 4.49 11.90 -6.59
CA PRO A 144 3.44 12.01 -7.59
C PRO A 144 2.68 13.33 -7.42
N LYS A 145 2.34 13.97 -8.54
CA LYS A 145 1.52 15.18 -8.64
C LYS A 145 0.16 14.89 -9.27
N GLY A 146 0.06 13.81 -10.02
CA GLY A 146 -1.14 13.37 -10.74
C GLY A 146 -0.81 12.27 -11.73
N PHE A 147 -1.76 11.96 -12.59
CA PHE A 147 -1.68 10.84 -13.51
C PHE A 147 -2.07 11.27 -14.92
N VAL A 148 -1.60 10.54 -15.92
CA VAL A 148 -1.81 10.80 -17.34
C VAL A 148 -2.56 9.64 -17.96
N GLY A 149 -3.57 9.97 -18.77
CA GLY A 149 -4.36 8.99 -19.54
C GLY A 149 -5.48 8.31 -18.76
N ASP A 150 -6.40 7.71 -19.47
CA ASP A 150 -7.42 6.78 -18.95
C ASP A 150 -7.72 5.77 -20.08
N PRO A 151 -7.23 4.51 -19.98
CA PRO A 151 -6.40 3.96 -18.91
C PRO A 151 -5.10 4.74 -18.67
N VAL A 152 -4.54 4.61 -17.46
CA VAL A 152 -3.31 5.29 -17.06
C VAL A 152 -2.16 4.95 -18.02
N THR A 153 -1.41 5.97 -18.43
CA THR A 153 -0.22 5.82 -19.28
C THR A 153 1.04 6.38 -18.62
N GLY A 154 0.89 7.02 -17.45
CA GLY A 154 2.02 7.54 -16.71
C GLY A 154 1.64 8.29 -15.44
N VAL A 155 2.66 8.55 -14.64
CA VAL A 155 2.58 9.35 -13.41
C VAL A 155 3.29 10.67 -13.64
N MET A 156 2.61 11.79 -13.41
CA MET A 156 3.25 13.10 -13.34
C MET A 156 4.05 13.18 -12.04
N VAL A 157 5.35 13.32 -12.13
CA VAL A 157 6.28 13.29 -11.01
C VAL A 157 6.88 14.68 -10.78
N GLN A 158 6.84 15.14 -9.53
CA GLN A 158 7.61 16.29 -9.07
C GLN A 158 8.93 15.80 -8.49
N GLN A 159 10.03 16.38 -8.96
CA GLN A 159 11.33 16.12 -8.35
C GLN A 159 11.43 16.87 -7.02
N MET A 160 11.97 16.20 -6.03
CA MET A 160 12.09 16.68 -4.66
C MET A 160 13.55 16.88 -4.27
N ARG A 161 13.79 17.67 -3.22
CA ARG A 161 15.03 17.71 -2.46
C ARG A 161 14.73 17.61 -0.98
N LEU A 162 15.71 17.25 -0.19
CA LEU A 162 15.58 17.32 1.28
C LEU A 162 15.86 18.75 1.74
N GLY A 163 14.89 19.35 2.42
CA GLY A 163 15.02 20.66 3.07
C GLY A 163 15.97 20.64 4.26
N ALA A 164 16.03 21.76 4.99
CA ALA A 164 16.78 21.86 6.22
C ALA A 164 16.23 20.89 7.29
N PRO A 165 17.08 20.35 8.19
CA PRO A 165 16.61 19.53 9.30
C PRO A 165 15.78 20.37 10.27
N ASP A 166 14.68 19.82 10.74
CA ASP A 166 13.90 20.38 11.84
C ASP A 166 14.57 20.12 13.20
N VAL A 167 13.92 20.54 14.30
CA VAL A 167 14.45 20.39 15.68
C VAL A 167 14.68 18.92 16.08
N SER A 168 14.08 17.96 15.38
CA SER A 168 14.28 16.52 15.58
C SER A 168 15.36 15.94 14.65
N GLY A 169 15.99 16.76 13.80
CA GLY A 169 16.94 16.34 12.77
C GLY A 169 16.28 15.79 11.50
N ARG A 170 14.95 15.75 11.43
CA ARG A 170 14.22 15.25 10.27
C ARG A 170 14.17 16.29 9.16
N ARG A 171 14.44 15.85 7.93
CA ARG A 171 14.36 16.70 6.74
C ARG A 171 13.04 16.48 6.01
N ALA A 172 12.28 17.56 5.82
CA ALA A 172 11.07 17.52 4.99
C ALA A 172 11.44 17.53 3.50
N PRO A 173 10.72 16.78 2.65
CA PRO A 173 10.90 16.90 1.21
C PRO A 173 10.32 18.22 0.71
N GLU A 174 11.06 18.93 -0.14
CA GLU A 174 10.67 20.17 -0.81
C GLU A 174 10.64 19.98 -2.32
N VAL A 175 9.69 20.60 -3.00
CA VAL A 175 9.58 20.55 -4.46
C VAL A 175 10.69 21.35 -5.12
N ILE A 176 11.26 20.82 -6.21
CA ILE A 176 12.12 21.55 -7.11
C ILE A 176 11.26 22.10 -8.25
N GLU A 177 11.04 23.40 -8.27
CA GLU A 177 10.22 24.07 -9.28
C GLU A 177 10.77 23.82 -10.70
N GLY A 178 9.86 23.47 -11.63
CA GLY A 178 10.20 23.29 -13.04
C GLY A 178 10.94 21.99 -13.39
N ALA A 179 11.10 21.07 -12.44
CA ALA A 179 11.74 19.77 -12.64
C ALA A 179 10.72 18.60 -12.71
N ASP A 180 9.48 18.90 -13.10
CA ASP A 180 8.43 17.89 -13.27
C ASP A 180 8.68 17.07 -14.54
N TYR A 181 8.34 15.79 -14.49
CA TYR A 181 8.42 14.88 -15.64
C TYR A 181 7.30 13.84 -15.57
N VAL A 182 7.15 13.04 -16.62
CA VAL A 182 6.21 11.92 -16.65
C VAL A 182 6.99 10.60 -16.60
N GLU A 183 6.64 9.77 -15.63
CA GLU A 183 7.10 8.38 -15.55
C GLU A 183 6.06 7.48 -16.21
N GLU A 184 6.45 6.73 -17.24
CA GLU A 184 5.54 5.83 -17.95
C GLU A 184 5.04 4.69 -17.06
N ALA A 185 3.75 4.40 -17.12
CA ALA A 185 3.12 3.33 -16.35
C ALA A 185 1.85 2.82 -17.04
N ASP A 186 1.70 1.50 -17.08
CA ASP A 186 0.46 0.82 -17.49
C ASP A 186 -0.36 0.36 -16.27
N LEU A 187 0.28 0.33 -15.09
CA LEU A 187 -0.33 0.03 -13.79
C LEU A 187 0.35 0.88 -12.72
N VAL A 188 -0.43 1.55 -11.91
CA VAL A 188 0.04 2.33 -10.76
C VAL A 188 -0.54 1.74 -9.47
N ILE A 189 0.32 1.46 -8.49
CA ILE A 189 -0.08 0.90 -7.21
C ILE A 189 0.20 1.91 -6.10
N LYS A 190 -0.85 2.38 -5.43
CA LYS A 190 -0.77 3.33 -4.31
C LYS A 190 -0.52 2.58 -3.00
N ALA A 191 0.71 2.63 -2.47
CA ALA A 191 1.14 2.03 -1.22
C ALA A 191 1.47 3.09 -0.15
N LEU A 192 0.51 3.98 0.11
CA LEU A 192 0.66 5.20 0.92
C LEU A 192 0.49 4.96 2.43
N GLY A 193 0.26 3.72 2.83
CA GLY A 193 -0.03 3.33 4.20
C GLY A 193 -1.50 3.50 4.56
N PHE A 194 -1.79 3.39 5.85
CA PHE A 194 -3.15 3.30 6.38
C PHE A 194 -3.37 4.35 7.46
N GLU A 195 -4.65 4.61 7.75
CA GLU A 195 -5.12 5.36 8.91
C GLU A 195 -5.80 4.40 9.88
N ALA A 196 -5.67 4.67 11.17
CA ALA A 196 -6.40 3.92 12.18
C ALA A 196 -7.91 4.13 12.00
N GLU A 197 -8.67 3.05 12.15
CA GLU A 197 -10.12 3.10 12.23
C GLU A 197 -10.55 3.55 13.63
N ASP A 198 -11.67 4.24 13.70
CA ASP A 198 -12.30 4.64 14.96
C ASP A 198 -13.12 3.46 15.52
N LEU A 199 -12.43 2.51 16.14
CA LEU A 199 -13.05 1.30 16.66
C LEU A 199 -14.14 1.59 17.72
N PRO A 200 -13.98 2.54 18.66
CA PRO A 200 -15.06 2.91 19.57
C PRO A 200 -16.34 3.26 18.84
N LYS A 201 -16.24 4.07 17.78
CA LYS A 201 -17.38 4.46 16.97
C LYS A 201 -17.94 3.30 16.13
N LEU A 202 -17.07 2.45 15.56
CA LEU A 202 -17.50 1.30 14.77
C LEU A 202 -18.20 0.24 15.61
N TRP A 203 -17.82 0.09 16.86
CA TRP A 203 -18.34 -0.93 17.76
C TRP A 203 -19.38 -0.40 18.76
N ASP A 204 -19.75 0.87 18.64
CA ASP A 204 -20.70 1.57 19.53
C ASP A 204 -20.38 1.31 21.01
N THR A 205 -19.13 1.55 21.41
CA THR A 205 -18.64 1.30 22.77
C THR A 205 -17.88 2.50 23.32
N ASP A 206 -18.10 2.77 24.61
CA ASP A 206 -17.40 3.84 25.32
C ASP A 206 -16.07 3.32 25.87
N GLY A 207 -14.97 3.81 25.33
CA GLY A 207 -13.61 3.62 25.86
C GLY A 207 -12.98 2.28 25.51
N LEU A 208 -12.12 2.30 24.53
CA LEU A 208 -11.12 1.29 24.22
C LEU A 208 -9.76 1.75 24.75
#